data_5c4df053e0c3b51dbbe4c285db84c371
#
_entry.id   5c4df053e0c3b51dbbe4c285db84c371
#
_cell.length_a   1.000
_cell.length_b   1.000
_cell.length_c   1.000
_cell.angle_alpha   90.00
_cell.angle_beta   90.00
_cell.angle_gamma   90.00
#
_symmetry.space_group_name_H-M   'P 1'
#
loop_
_entity.id
_entity.type
_entity.pdbx_description
1 polymer ?
#
loop_
_entity_poly.entity_id
_entity_poly.type
_entity_poly.pdbx_seq_one_letter_code
_entity_poly.pdbx_strand_id
1 'polypeptide(L)'
;LADDDAGRAKALKKIKVFMKKDFIGIFKSLEGRPATIRLLDPPLHEFIGTMDAAQKKDLSKKIGMSAPAITKRIHALHEENPMLGHRGCRLGISYPAVTAMQVEAILEAAHEVQKKGTKVLPEIMVPLVAYARELELQKDVIDTTAGEVRKKLGLKKSELKYTVGTMIEIPRAAITAAEVAKHAEFFSFGTNDLTQTGLGLSRDDSSSFLPTYQDAEVLNNNPFAGLDQEGVGQLVEMGVKGGRTTKKKLKIGICGEHGGDPDSVKFFHRSGLNYVSCSPFRIPVARLALAQAALEEKGMARGEVS
;
A
#
# COMPACT_ATOMS: atom_id res chain seq x y z
N LEU A 1 18.61 12.62 -3.11
CA LEU A 1 19.49 13.80 -3.30
C LEU A 1 20.33 13.75 -4.59
N ALA A 2 20.41 12.60 -5.27
CA ALA A 2 21.18 12.48 -6.52
C ALA A 2 20.55 13.32 -7.65
N ASP A 3 21.40 14.07 -8.36
CA ASP A 3 20.97 14.99 -9.41
C ASP A 3 20.86 14.32 -10.79
N ASP A 4 21.52 13.17 -10.96
CA ASP A 4 21.55 12.41 -12.22
C ASP A 4 21.14 10.94 -12.05
N ASP A 5 20.94 10.27 -13.18
CA ASP A 5 20.55 8.86 -13.21
C ASP A 5 21.64 7.92 -12.66
N ALA A 6 22.91 8.23 -12.87
CA ALA A 6 24.02 7.43 -12.39
C ALA A 6 24.12 7.46 -10.85
N GLY A 7 23.99 8.65 -10.27
CA GLY A 7 23.92 8.84 -8.82
C GLY A 7 22.70 8.16 -8.20
N ARG A 8 21.51 8.25 -8.85
CA ARG A 8 20.31 7.54 -8.44
C ARG A 8 20.52 6.03 -8.46
N ALA A 9 21.04 5.47 -9.54
CA ALA A 9 21.32 4.04 -9.66
C ALA A 9 22.27 3.54 -8.57
N LYS A 10 23.34 4.31 -8.26
CA LYS A 10 24.28 4.00 -7.16
C LYS A 10 23.59 4.00 -5.79
N ALA A 11 22.70 4.96 -5.53
CA ALA A 11 21.96 5.04 -4.28
C ALA A 11 20.95 3.88 -4.16
N LEU A 12 20.16 3.62 -5.19
CA LEU A 12 19.18 2.54 -5.24
C LEU A 12 19.83 1.17 -5.05
N LYS A 13 21.02 0.95 -5.62
CA LYS A 13 21.78 -0.30 -5.41
C LYS A 13 22.11 -0.55 -3.94
N LYS A 14 22.42 0.51 -3.17
CA LYS A 14 22.66 0.40 -1.71
C LYS A 14 21.37 0.07 -0.97
N ILE A 15 20.27 0.77 -1.28
CA ILE A 15 18.96 0.55 -0.64
C ILE A 15 18.47 -0.87 -0.90
N LYS A 16 18.61 -1.38 -2.13
CA LYS A 16 18.21 -2.72 -2.52
C LYS A 16 18.77 -3.82 -1.60
N VAL A 17 20.01 -3.68 -1.15
CA VAL A 17 20.65 -4.67 -0.27
C VAL A 17 19.91 -4.81 1.06
N PHE A 18 19.51 -3.69 1.67
CA PHE A 18 18.75 -3.70 2.92
C PHE A 18 17.33 -4.24 2.69
N MET A 19 16.62 -3.74 1.69
CA MET A 19 15.26 -4.20 1.38
C MET A 19 15.21 -5.70 1.08
N LYS A 20 16.16 -6.22 0.32
CA LYS A 20 16.24 -7.65 0.03
C LYS A 20 16.40 -8.46 1.32
N LYS A 21 17.23 -8.02 2.25
CA LYS A 21 17.43 -8.69 3.56
C LYS A 21 16.13 -8.74 4.36
N ASP A 22 15.41 -7.63 4.39
CA ASP A 22 14.13 -7.53 5.10
C ASP A 22 13.07 -8.44 4.47
N PHE A 23 12.95 -8.46 3.15
CA PHE A 23 12.02 -9.36 2.45
C PHE A 23 12.35 -10.84 2.66
N ILE A 24 13.63 -11.22 2.75
CA ILE A 24 14.02 -12.59 3.11
C ILE A 24 13.47 -12.96 4.50
N GLY A 25 13.57 -12.05 5.47
CA GLY A 25 13.01 -12.25 6.82
C GLY A 25 11.49 -12.44 6.78
N ILE A 26 10.79 -11.56 6.08
CA ILE A 26 9.32 -11.59 5.93
C ILE A 26 8.89 -12.91 5.26
N PHE A 27 9.47 -13.28 4.14
CA PHE A 27 9.08 -14.49 3.42
C PHE A 27 9.32 -15.78 4.23
N LYS A 28 10.38 -15.83 5.02
CA LYS A 28 10.61 -16.95 5.94
C LYS A 28 9.51 -17.04 7.01
N SER A 29 9.15 -15.91 7.61
CA SER A 29 8.14 -15.86 8.67
C SER A 29 6.73 -16.20 8.19
N LEU A 30 6.45 -15.99 6.89
CA LEU A 30 5.14 -16.28 6.30
C LEU A 30 4.94 -17.76 5.93
N GLU A 31 5.98 -18.58 5.90
CA GLU A 31 5.90 -20.03 5.69
C GLU A 31 4.99 -20.46 4.53
N GLY A 32 5.14 -19.80 3.38
CA GLY A 32 4.35 -20.09 2.18
C GLY A 32 3.01 -19.37 2.05
N ARG A 33 2.65 -18.53 3.03
CA ARG A 33 1.47 -17.66 2.93
C ARG A 33 1.75 -16.48 1.98
N PRO A 34 0.71 -15.89 1.35
CA PRO A 34 0.88 -14.71 0.51
C PRO A 34 1.48 -13.52 1.28
N ALA A 35 2.37 -12.81 0.64
CA ALA A 35 2.97 -11.57 1.13
C ALA A 35 2.56 -10.41 0.22
N THR A 36 1.62 -9.60 0.64
CA THR A 36 1.26 -8.37 -0.06
C THR A 36 2.24 -7.27 0.32
N ILE A 37 3.02 -6.81 -0.64
CA ILE A 37 4.07 -5.80 -0.46
C ILE A 37 3.66 -4.54 -1.22
N ARG A 38 3.40 -3.47 -0.46
CA ARG A 38 3.17 -2.14 -1.02
C ARG A 38 4.49 -1.57 -1.53
N LEU A 39 4.49 -1.09 -2.77
CA LEU A 39 5.62 -0.33 -3.28
C LEU A 39 5.79 0.99 -2.51
N LEU A 40 6.94 1.64 -2.64
CA LEU A 40 7.25 2.88 -1.92
C LEU A 40 6.15 3.92 -2.15
N ASP A 41 5.59 4.39 -1.05
CA ASP A 41 4.47 5.32 -1.04
C ASP A 41 4.80 6.70 -0.46
N PRO A 42 5.66 6.84 0.57
CA PRO A 42 5.92 8.14 1.16
C PRO A 42 6.48 9.16 0.17
N PRO A 43 6.12 10.46 0.31
CA PRO A 43 6.69 11.53 -0.49
C PRO A 43 8.18 11.71 -0.20
N LEU A 44 8.91 12.28 -1.18
CA LEU A 44 10.39 12.35 -1.12
C LEU A 44 10.94 13.11 0.08
N HIS A 45 10.24 14.12 0.58
CA HIS A 45 10.72 14.90 1.72
C HIS A 45 10.73 14.11 3.03
N GLU A 46 9.89 13.08 3.20
CA GLU A 46 9.89 12.23 4.40
C GLU A 46 11.18 11.41 4.53
N PHE A 47 11.82 11.06 3.42
CA PHE A 47 13.10 10.35 3.45
C PHE A 47 14.27 11.21 3.92
N ILE A 48 14.12 12.53 3.90
CA ILE A 48 15.18 13.47 4.30
C ILE A 48 14.88 14.02 5.70
N GLY A 49 13.61 14.24 6.02
CA GLY A 49 13.16 14.86 7.27
C GLY A 49 13.62 16.31 7.42
N THR A 50 13.35 16.87 8.59
CA THR A 50 13.91 18.16 9.01
C THR A 50 15.33 17.94 9.54
N MET A 51 16.30 18.63 8.97
CA MET A 51 17.72 18.54 9.38
C MET A 51 18.20 19.84 9.99
N ASP A 52 18.85 19.77 11.13
CA ASP A 52 19.60 20.87 11.71
C ASP A 52 20.93 21.12 10.96
N ALA A 53 21.67 22.16 11.37
CA ALA A 53 22.92 22.53 10.73
C ALA A 53 24.04 21.47 10.92
N ALA A 54 24.05 20.78 12.06
CA ALA A 54 25.01 19.72 12.35
C ALA A 54 24.76 18.48 11.51
N GLN A 55 23.51 18.06 11.39
CA GLN A 55 23.06 16.94 10.54
C GLN A 55 23.34 17.21 9.06
N LYS A 56 23.09 18.44 8.57
CA LYS A 56 23.43 18.84 7.20
C LYS A 56 24.94 18.80 6.95
N LYS A 57 25.75 19.22 7.93
CA LYS A 57 27.20 19.17 7.83
C LYS A 57 27.76 17.74 7.83
N ASP A 58 27.18 16.85 8.64
CA ASP A 58 27.52 15.42 8.63
C ASP A 58 27.13 14.74 7.31
N LEU A 59 25.91 14.99 6.85
CA LEU A 59 25.44 14.50 5.55
C LEU A 59 26.31 15.00 4.40
N SER A 60 26.70 16.29 4.42
CA SER A 60 27.61 16.92 3.45
C SER A 60 28.91 16.12 3.30
N LYS A 61 29.53 15.73 4.43
CA LYS A 61 30.74 14.91 4.42
C LYS A 61 30.50 13.52 3.84
N LYS A 62 29.36 12.90 4.17
CA LYS A 62 29.03 11.53 3.74
C LYS A 62 28.73 11.40 2.26
N ILE A 63 28.08 12.40 1.65
CA ILE A 63 27.63 12.34 0.25
C ILE A 63 28.44 13.24 -0.70
N GLY A 64 29.37 14.05 -0.19
CA GLY A 64 30.19 14.95 -1.00
C GLY A 64 29.45 16.16 -1.58
N MET A 65 28.25 16.50 -1.05
CA MET A 65 27.46 17.65 -1.47
C MET A 65 27.56 18.76 -0.44
N SER A 66 27.70 20.02 -0.84
CA SER A 66 27.79 21.14 0.09
C SER A 66 26.50 21.34 0.91
N ALA A 67 26.60 21.80 2.17
CA ALA A 67 25.44 22.03 3.02
C ALA A 67 24.41 23.02 2.41
N PRO A 68 24.82 24.11 1.74
CA PRO A 68 23.88 24.96 1.00
C PRO A 68 23.16 24.22 -0.14
N ALA A 69 23.87 23.37 -0.90
CA ALA A 69 23.25 22.56 -1.96
C ALA A 69 22.25 21.55 -1.39
N ILE A 70 22.56 20.91 -0.27
CA ILE A 70 21.62 20.03 0.47
C ILE A 70 20.37 20.82 0.88
N THR A 71 20.54 22.01 1.47
CA THR A 71 19.40 22.86 1.86
C THR A 71 18.55 23.24 0.67
N LYS A 72 19.15 23.68 -0.44
CA LYS A 72 18.43 23.99 -1.68
C LYS A 72 17.64 22.78 -2.19
N ARG A 73 18.21 21.57 -2.11
CA ARG A 73 17.54 20.34 -2.55
C ARG A 73 16.40 19.95 -1.65
N ILE A 74 16.54 20.09 -0.33
CA ILE A 74 15.45 19.85 0.63
C ILE A 74 14.27 20.78 0.33
N HIS A 75 14.54 22.08 0.14
CA HIS A 75 13.50 23.04 -0.22
C HIS A 75 12.80 22.70 -1.56
N ALA A 76 13.56 22.24 -2.56
CA ALA A 76 13.01 21.84 -3.85
C ALA A 76 12.15 20.58 -3.81
N LEU A 77 12.29 19.76 -2.77
CA LEU A 77 11.49 18.55 -2.54
C LEU A 77 10.32 18.80 -1.58
N HIS A 78 10.24 19.98 -0.96
CA HIS A 78 9.14 20.33 -0.09
C HIS A 78 7.85 20.47 -0.88
N GLU A 79 6.79 19.84 -0.40
CA GLU A 79 5.46 19.90 -0.98
C GLU A 79 4.50 20.55 0.00
N GLU A 80 3.61 21.43 -0.46
CA GLU A 80 2.60 22.10 0.36
C GLU A 80 1.58 21.10 0.91
N ASN A 81 1.21 20.12 0.10
CA ASN A 81 0.34 19.02 0.49
C ASN A 81 0.95 17.67 0.10
N PRO A 82 1.82 17.10 0.95
CA PRO A 82 2.52 15.85 0.65
C PRO A 82 1.60 14.66 0.43
N MET A 83 0.44 14.61 1.11
CA MET A 83 -0.51 13.50 1.01
C MET A 83 -1.10 13.38 -0.40
N LEU A 84 -1.27 14.51 -1.10
CA LEU A 84 -1.80 14.59 -2.47
C LEU A 84 -0.69 14.86 -3.51
N GLY A 85 0.58 14.84 -3.09
CA GLY A 85 1.73 15.24 -3.87
C GLY A 85 2.39 14.11 -4.67
N HIS A 86 3.71 14.22 -4.83
CA HIS A 86 4.55 13.35 -5.63
C HIS A 86 4.99 12.10 -4.85
N ARG A 87 4.07 11.18 -4.68
CA ARG A 87 4.23 9.92 -3.94
C ARG A 87 3.62 8.74 -4.68
N GLY A 88 3.79 7.53 -4.17
CA GLY A 88 3.16 6.31 -4.67
C GLY A 88 3.44 6.04 -6.14
N CYS A 89 2.42 5.68 -6.90
CA CYS A 89 2.56 5.40 -8.34
C CYS A 89 3.07 6.61 -9.14
N ARG A 90 2.79 7.84 -8.70
CA ARG A 90 3.28 9.08 -9.35
C ARG A 90 4.79 9.14 -9.29
N LEU A 91 5.37 8.81 -8.12
CA LEU A 91 6.82 8.70 -7.95
C LEU A 91 7.40 7.58 -8.83
N GLY A 92 6.75 6.41 -8.85
CA GLY A 92 7.17 5.28 -9.68
C GLY A 92 7.10 5.55 -11.18
N ILE A 93 6.18 6.41 -11.64
CA ILE A 93 6.10 6.86 -13.04
C ILE A 93 7.22 7.84 -13.38
N SER A 94 7.48 8.81 -12.49
CA SER A 94 8.54 9.81 -12.70
C SER A 94 9.94 9.22 -12.55
N TYR A 95 10.10 8.20 -11.70
CA TYR A 95 11.37 7.52 -11.43
C TYR A 95 11.21 6.00 -11.49
N PRO A 96 11.03 5.39 -12.67
CA PRO A 96 10.78 3.94 -12.83
C PRO A 96 11.85 3.06 -12.18
N ALA A 97 13.07 3.54 -12.08
CA ALA A 97 14.18 2.84 -11.43
C ALA A 97 13.92 2.55 -9.94
N VAL A 98 13.06 3.34 -9.27
CA VAL A 98 12.67 3.09 -7.87
C VAL A 98 11.78 1.85 -7.80
N THR A 99 10.77 1.77 -8.66
CA THR A 99 9.91 0.58 -8.79
C THR A 99 10.72 -0.65 -9.16
N ALA A 100 11.59 -0.55 -10.19
CA ALA A 100 12.45 -1.65 -10.63
C ALA A 100 13.33 -2.16 -9.49
N MET A 101 13.97 -1.28 -8.73
CA MET A 101 14.82 -1.65 -7.58
C MET A 101 14.05 -2.44 -6.52
N GLN A 102 12.82 -2.01 -6.19
CA GLN A 102 11.99 -2.74 -5.21
C GLN A 102 11.58 -4.12 -5.73
N VAL A 103 11.16 -4.20 -6.99
CA VAL A 103 10.79 -5.47 -7.65
C VAL A 103 11.97 -6.43 -7.68
N GLU A 104 13.16 -5.95 -8.03
CA GLU A 104 14.38 -6.76 -7.95
C GLU A 104 14.61 -7.30 -6.53
N ALA A 105 14.52 -6.44 -5.50
CA ALA A 105 14.72 -6.84 -4.11
C ALA A 105 13.70 -7.91 -3.68
N ILE A 106 12.42 -7.73 -4.02
CA ILE A 106 11.32 -8.67 -3.71
C ILE A 106 11.59 -10.02 -4.39
N LEU A 107 11.85 -10.03 -5.69
CA LEU A 107 11.95 -11.27 -6.46
C LEU A 107 13.24 -12.02 -6.19
N GLU A 108 14.38 -11.32 -6.01
CA GLU A 108 15.63 -11.95 -5.59
C GLU A 108 15.52 -12.56 -4.19
N ALA A 109 14.82 -11.87 -3.25
CA ALA A 109 14.55 -12.41 -1.91
C ALA A 109 13.64 -13.64 -1.96
N ALA A 110 12.57 -13.59 -2.76
CA ALA A 110 11.66 -14.71 -2.96
C ALA A 110 12.41 -15.95 -3.47
N HIS A 111 13.23 -15.77 -4.49
CA HIS A 111 14.06 -16.85 -5.04
C HIS A 111 15.02 -17.45 -4.01
N GLU A 112 15.67 -16.60 -3.22
CA GLU A 112 16.63 -17.07 -2.19
C GLU A 112 15.95 -17.92 -1.10
N VAL A 113 14.72 -17.58 -0.72
CA VAL A 113 13.93 -18.32 0.25
C VAL A 113 13.39 -19.62 -0.37
N GLN A 114 12.92 -19.56 -1.64
CA GLN A 114 12.47 -20.76 -2.37
C GLN A 114 13.55 -21.79 -2.55
N LYS A 115 14.79 -21.39 -2.79
CA LYS A 115 15.96 -22.32 -2.85
C LYS A 115 16.17 -23.12 -1.57
N LYS A 116 15.66 -22.62 -0.43
CA LYS A 116 15.72 -23.30 0.88
C LYS A 116 14.49 -24.15 1.17
N GLY A 117 13.62 -24.38 0.17
CA GLY A 117 12.45 -25.24 0.25
C GLY A 117 11.17 -24.56 0.74
N THR A 118 11.19 -23.28 1.09
CA THR A 118 9.98 -22.56 1.52
C THR A 118 9.26 -21.97 0.31
N LYS A 119 7.99 -22.29 0.13
CA LYS A 119 7.15 -21.64 -0.87
C LYS A 119 7.01 -20.15 -0.57
N VAL A 120 7.08 -19.30 -1.59
CA VAL A 120 6.92 -17.85 -1.47
C VAL A 120 5.91 -17.36 -2.51
N LEU A 121 4.96 -16.53 -2.09
CA LEU A 121 3.90 -15.97 -2.93
C LEU A 121 3.91 -14.44 -2.81
N PRO A 122 4.76 -13.72 -3.56
CA PRO A 122 4.79 -12.27 -3.54
C PRO A 122 3.57 -11.69 -4.26
N GLU A 123 2.93 -10.73 -3.62
CA GLU A 123 1.85 -9.90 -4.18
C GLU A 123 2.34 -8.45 -4.19
N ILE A 124 2.66 -7.93 -5.36
CA ILE A 124 3.21 -6.58 -5.53
C ILE A 124 2.05 -5.60 -5.68
N MET A 125 1.94 -4.65 -4.76
CA MET A 125 0.82 -3.72 -4.66
C MET A 125 1.25 -2.29 -4.99
N VAL A 126 0.64 -1.71 -6.02
CA VAL A 126 0.91 -0.33 -6.45
C VAL A 126 -0.01 0.62 -5.67
N PRO A 127 0.53 1.58 -4.89
CA PRO A 127 -0.27 2.52 -4.12
C PRO A 127 -0.71 3.73 -4.94
N LEU A 128 -1.73 4.43 -4.47
CA LEU A 128 -2.18 5.78 -4.91
C LEU A 128 -2.65 5.85 -6.37
N VAL A 129 -3.12 4.77 -6.93
CA VAL A 129 -3.64 4.71 -8.30
C VAL A 129 -5.00 5.42 -8.37
N ALA A 130 -5.12 6.37 -9.29
CA ALA A 130 -6.37 7.04 -9.64
C ALA A 130 -6.85 6.68 -11.06
N TYR A 131 -5.91 6.43 -11.98
CA TYR A 131 -6.17 6.10 -13.38
C TYR A 131 -5.66 4.70 -13.72
N ALA A 132 -6.42 3.94 -14.50
CA ALA A 132 -6.00 2.61 -14.97
C ALA A 132 -4.62 2.63 -15.67
N ARG A 133 -4.33 3.72 -16.41
CA ARG A 133 -3.04 3.89 -17.11
C ARG A 133 -1.84 4.00 -16.15
N GLU A 134 -2.02 4.55 -14.94
CA GLU A 134 -0.96 4.58 -13.93
C GLU A 134 -0.57 3.16 -13.51
N LEU A 135 -1.57 2.30 -13.28
CA LEU A 135 -1.31 0.90 -12.93
C LEU A 135 -0.69 0.14 -14.10
N GLU A 136 -1.16 0.36 -15.31
CA GLU A 136 -0.60 -0.25 -16.52
C GLU A 136 0.89 0.08 -16.66
N LEU A 137 1.27 1.36 -16.57
CA LEU A 137 2.67 1.78 -16.66
C LEU A 137 3.54 1.16 -15.55
N GLN A 138 3.03 1.10 -14.31
CA GLN A 138 3.76 0.46 -13.23
C GLN A 138 3.89 -1.06 -13.44
N LYS A 139 2.84 -1.69 -13.95
CA LYS A 139 2.86 -3.12 -14.28
C LYS A 139 3.88 -3.44 -15.36
N ASP A 140 4.02 -2.60 -16.37
CA ASP A 140 5.03 -2.76 -17.43
C ASP A 140 6.46 -2.73 -16.85
N VAL A 141 6.74 -1.82 -15.92
CA VAL A 141 8.02 -1.76 -15.20
C VAL A 141 8.24 -3.03 -14.37
N ILE A 142 7.21 -3.47 -13.63
CA ILE A 142 7.27 -4.67 -12.80
C ILE A 142 7.55 -5.91 -13.65
N ASP A 143 6.80 -6.11 -14.72
CA ASP A 143 6.90 -7.29 -15.58
C ASP A 143 8.24 -7.34 -16.35
N THR A 144 8.72 -6.18 -16.82
CA THR A 144 10.02 -6.03 -17.46
C THR A 144 11.14 -6.41 -16.48
N THR A 145 11.13 -5.81 -15.30
CA THR A 145 12.13 -6.09 -14.25
C THR A 145 12.10 -7.55 -13.81
N ALA A 146 10.90 -8.14 -13.68
CA ALA A 146 10.78 -9.57 -13.36
C ALA A 146 11.37 -10.47 -14.45
N GLY A 147 11.23 -10.08 -15.72
CA GLY A 147 11.89 -10.75 -16.85
C GLY A 147 13.41 -10.72 -16.75
N GLU A 148 13.96 -9.54 -16.41
CA GLU A 148 15.40 -9.33 -16.22
C GLU A 148 15.94 -10.17 -15.04
N VAL A 149 15.23 -10.16 -13.90
CA VAL A 149 15.60 -10.97 -12.72
C VAL A 149 15.59 -12.46 -13.06
N ARG A 150 14.56 -12.97 -13.76
CA ARG A 150 14.51 -14.37 -14.19
C ARG A 150 15.68 -14.72 -15.12
N LYS A 151 15.97 -13.86 -16.10
CA LYS A 151 17.10 -14.04 -17.03
C LYS A 151 18.43 -14.10 -16.27
N LYS A 152 18.64 -13.17 -15.34
CA LYS A 152 19.85 -13.11 -14.48
C LYS A 152 20.03 -14.38 -13.63
N LEU A 153 18.94 -14.94 -13.14
CA LEU A 153 18.93 -16.11 -12.26
C LEU A 153 18.81 -17.45 -13.02
N GLY A 154 18.66 -17.44 -14.33
CA GLY A 154 18.46 -18.64 -15.15
C GLY A 154 17.13 -19.35 -14.92
N LEU A 155 16.07 -18.59 -14.58
CA LEU A 155 14.77 -19.13 -14.18
C LEU A 155 13.71 -19.04 -15.29
N LYS A 156 12.82 -20.03 -15.33
CA LYS A 156 11.59 -19.98 -16.14
C LYS A 156 10.52 -19.12 -15.44
N LYS A 157 9.53 -18.66 -16.20
CA LYS A 157 8.39 -17.88 -15.65
C LYS A 157 7.63 -18.63 -14.56
N SER A 158 7.53 -19.96 -14.67
CA SER A 158 6.84 -20.82 -13.70
C SER A 158 7.57 -20.97 -12.36
N GLU A 159 8.89 -20.72 -12.31
CA GLU A 159 9.71 -20.92 -11.12
C GLU A 159 9.75 -19.70 -10.19
N LEU A 160 9.43 -18.52 -10.72
CA LEU A 160 9.34 -17.28 -9.92
C LEU A 160 8.04 -16.58 -10.26
N LYS A 161 6.98 -16.95 -9.52
CA LYS A 161 5.63 -16.41 -9.67
C LYS A 161 5.41 -15.24 -8.72
N TYR A 162 4.63 -14.27 -9.16
CA TYR A 162 4.12 -13.14 -8.38
C TYR A 162 2.78 -12.71 -8.96
N THR A 163 2.05 -11.89 -8.23
CA THR A 163 0.86 -11.18 -8.74
C THR A 163 1.03 -9.67 -8.58
N VAL A 164 0.40 -8.91 -9.45
CA VAL A 164 0.39 -7.45 -9.41
C VAL A 164 -1.03 -6.96 -9.13
N GLY A 165 -1.18 -6.15 -8.11
CA GLY A 165 -2.44 -5.52 -7.76
C GLY A 165 -2.24 -4.06 -7.38
N THR A 166 -3.32 -3.45 -6.91
CA THR A 166 -3.28 -2.04 -6.53
C THR A 166 -4.09 -1.76 -5.27
N MET A 167 -3.75 -0.66 -4.62
CA MET A 167 -4.64 -0.06 -3.64
C MET A 167 -5.78 0.67 -4.34
N ILE A 168 -6.98 0.54 -3.79
CA ILE A 168 -8.12 1.41 -4.09
C ILE A 168 -8.26 2.35 -2.90
N GLU A 169 -7.73 3.54 -3.05
CA GLU A 169 -7.64 4.53 -1.96
C GLU A 169 -7.90 5.97 -2.43
N ILE A 170 -8.18 6.13 -3.72
CA ILE A 170 -8.62 7.38 -4.32
C ILE A 170 -10.06 7.18 -4.81
N PRO A 171 -11.02 8.07 -4.51
CA PRO A 171 -12.42 7.93 -4.91
C PRO A 171 -12.61 7.65 -6.40
N ARG A 172 -11.81 8.31 -7.24
CA ARG A 172 -11.84 8.06 -8.69
C ARG A 172 -11.54 6.60 -9.05
N ALA A 173 -10.55 5.98 -8.38
CA ALA A 173 -10.20 4.57 -8.61
C ALA A 173 -11.36 3.64 -8.19
N ALA A 174 -12.05 3.94 -7.10
CA ALA A 174 -13.23 3.19 -6.65
C ALA A 174 -14.37 3.26 -7.67
N ILE A 175 -14.68 4.46 -8.17
CA ILE A 175 -15.73 4.69 -9.17
C ILE A 175 -15.38 4.03 -10.52
N THR A 176 -14.10 4.05 -10.92
CA THR A 176 -13.63 3.48 -12.20
C THR A 176 -12.95 2.11 -12.02
N ALA A 177 -13.29 1.37 -10.97
CA ALA A 177 -12.62 0.13 -10.60
C ALA A 177 -12.68 -0.96 -11.68
N ALA A 178 -13.71 -0.96 -12.53
CA ALA A 178 -13.82 -1.87 -13.67
C ALA A 178 -12.65 -1.69 -14.67
N GLU A 179 -12.26 -0.44 -14.94
CA GLU A 179 -11.12 -0.13 -15.80
C GLU A 179 -9.79 -0.50 -15.14
N VAL A 180 -9.64 -0.15 -13.86
CA VAL A 180 -8.43 -0.48 -13.07
C VAL A 180 -8.22 -2.00 -12.99
N ALA A 181 -9.30 -2.77 -12.84
CA ALA A 181 -9.26 -4.23 -12.75
C ALA A 181 -8.73 -4.92 -14.00
N LYS A 182 -8.73 -4.27 -15.17
CA LYS A 182 -8.11 -4.83 -16.39
C LYS A 182 -6.64 -5.13 -16.19
N HIS A 183 -5.94 -4.31 -15.41
CA HIS A 183 -4.50 -4.38 -15.16
C HIS A 183 -4.13 -4.98 -13.79
N ALA A 184 -5.10 -5.22 -12.89
CA ALA A 184 -4.88 -5.75 -11.55
C ALA A 184 -5.23 -7.23 -11.42
N GLU A 185 -4.50 -7.97 -10.62
CA GLU A 185 -4.80 -9.35 -10.21
C GLU A 185 -5.44 -9.40 -8.81
N PHE A 186 -5.34 -8.31 -8.04
CA PHE A 186 -6.04 -8.12 -6.77
C PHE A 186 -6.23 -6.63 -6.48
N PHE A 187 -7.18 -6.33 -5.59
CA PHE A 187 -7.36 -5.02 -4.99
C PHE A 187 -7.16 -5.07 -3.48
N SER A 188 -6.69 -3.98 -2.92
CA SER A 188 -6.68 -3.74 -1.47
C SER A 188 -7.17 -2.31 -1.20
N PHE A 189 -8.23 -2.16 -0.41
CA PHE A 189 -8.70 -0.83 -0.05
C PHE A 189 -7.75 -0.20 0.97
N GLY A 190 -7.18 0.96 0.63
CA GLY A 190 -6.41 1.82 1.53
C GLY A 190 -7.35 2.80 2.21
N THR A 191 -8.10 2.35 3.21
CA THR A 191 -9.20 3.12 3.78
C THR A 191 -8.75 4.37 4.52
N ASN A 192 -7.49 4.49 4.91
CA ASN A 192 -6.98 5.75 5.48
C ASN A 192 -7.01 6.87 4.44
N ASP A 193 -6.38 6.65 3.27
CA ASP A 193 -6.35 7.64 2.19
C ASP A 193 -7.73 7.79 1.53
N LEU A 194 -8.51 6.71 1.42
CA LEU A 194 -9.87 6.78 0.89
C LEU A 194 -10.79 7.62 1.79
N THR A 195 -10.65 7.54 3.11
CA THR A 195 -11.36 8.38 4.06
C THR A 195 -10.92 9.84 3.95
N GLN A 196 -9.62 10.10 3.94
CA GLN A 196 -9.09 11.46 3.77
C GLN A 196 -9.61 12.13 2.50
N THR A 197 -9.53 11.44 1.38
CA THR A 197 -9.92 11.97 0.07
C THR A 197 -11.44 11.99 -0.14
N GLY A 198 -12.15 11.03 0.44
CA GLY A 198 -13.62 10.93 0.37
C GLY A 198 -14.32 12.01 1.19
N LEU A 199 -13.78 12.32 2.36
CA LEU A 199 -14.35 13.34 3.26
C LEU A 199 -13.67 14.72 3.10
N GLY A 200 -12.54 14.81 2.36
CA GLY A 200 -11.76 16.04 2.27
C GLY A 200 -11.13 16.45 3.60
N LEU A 201 -10.76 15.47 4.44
CA LEU A 201 -10.19 15.69 5.78
C LEU A 201 -8.74 15.18 5.82
N SER A 202 -7.84 15.99 6.40
CA SER A 202 -6.51 15.54 6.76
C SER A 202 -6.56 14.74 8.06
N ARG A 203 -6.03 13.52 8.07
CA ARG A 203 -5.93 12.69 9.28
C ARG A 203 -5.10 13.37 10.36
N ASP A 204 -4.03 14.04 9.98
CA ASP A 204 -3.09 14.65 10.92
C ASP A 204 -3.61 15.96 11.50
N ASP A 205 -4.37 16.75 10.72
CA ASP A 205 -4.88 18.06 11.13
C ASP A 205 -6.29 18.02 11.74
N SER A 206 -7.05 16.97 11.46
CA SER A 206 -8.47 16.88 11.87
C SER A 206 -8.69 16.79 13.38
N SER A 207 -7.69 16.37 14.15
CA SER A 207 -7.78 16.30 15.61
C SER A 207 -8.13 17.64 16.26
N SER A 208 -7.86 18.76 15.60
CA SER A 208 -8.14 20.11 16.09
C SER A 208 -9.64 20.45 16.10
N PHE A 209 -10.46 19.87 15.22
CA PHE A 209 -11.89 20.19 15.07
C PHE A 209 -12.84 18.99 15.19
N LEU A 210 -12.36 17.75 15.06
CA LEU A 210 -13.20 16.55 15.19
C LEU A 210 -14.00 16.48 16.50
N PRO A 211 -13.46 16.88 17.68
CA PRO A 211 -14.26 16.91 18.90
C PRO A 211 -15.49 17.83 18.79
N THR A 212 -15.33 19.02 18.19
CA THR A 212 -16.45 19.96 17.96
C THR A 212 -17.50 19.38 17.01
N TYR A 213 -17.06 18.62 15.98
CA TYR A 213 -17.98 17.93 15.07
C TYR A 213 -18.76 16.80 15.76
N GLN A 214 -18.15 16.13 16.72
CA GLN A 214 -18.84 15.11 17.54
C GLN A 214 -19.82 15.74 18.52
N ASP A 215 -19.44 16.82 19.19
CA ASP A 215 -20.31 17.58 20.09
C ASP A 215 -21.54 18.19 19.38
N ALA A 216 -21.35 18.55 18.11
CA ALA A 216 -22.41 19.06 17.24
C ALA A 216 -23.22 17.95 16.52
N GLU A 217 -22.95 16.69 16.82
CA GLU A 217 -23.59 15.51 16.21
C GLU A 217 -23.46 15.44 14.67
N VAL A 218 -22.44 16.12 14.11
CA VAL A 218 -22.11 16.01 12.66
C VAL A 218 -21.47 14.64 12.36
N LEU A 219 -20.70 14.12 13.31
CA LEU A 219 -20.06 12.82 13.23
C LEU A 219 -20.37 12.01 14.50
N ASN A 220 -20.92 10.82 14.35
CA ASN A 220 -21.15 9.93 15.49
C ASN A 220 -19.84 9.38 16.06
N ASN A 221 -18.85 9.13 15.18
CA ASN A 221 -17.56 8.54 15.54
C ASN A 221 -16.42 9.18 14.75
N ASN A 222 -15.19 9.01 15.21
CA ASN A 222 -14.01 9.41 14.46
C ASN A 222 -13.89 8.56 13.18
N PRO A 223 -13.97 9.14 11.97
CA PRO A 223 -13.98 8.40 10.71
C PRO A 223 -12.64 7.73 10.38
N PHE A 224 -11.57 8.03 11.13
CA PHE A 224 -10.28 7.36 11.03
C PHE A 224 -10.15 6.17 11.98
N ALA A 225 -11.03 6.03 12.97
CA ALA A 225 -11.08 4.89 13.88
C ALA A 225 -12.08 3.83 13.42
N GLY A 226 -13.29 4.23 13.02
CA GLY A 226 -14.33 3.40 12.44
C GLY A 226 -14.72 3.90 11.06
N LEU A 227 -14.99 3.00 10.12
CA LEU A 227 -15.33 3.36 8.75
C LEU A 227 -16.65 4.14 8.69
N ASP A 228 -16.66 5.27 8.01
CA ASP A 228 -17.88 5.93 7.54
C ASP A 228 -18.55 5.01 6.49
N GLN A 229 -19.51 4.21 6.95
CA GLN A 229 -20.16 3.22 6.10
C GLN A 229 -21.13 3.87 5.10
N GLU A 230 -21.69 5.02 5.42
CA GLU A 230 -22.67 5.72 4.58
C GLU A 230 -22.02 6.43 3.38
N GLY A 231 -20.84 7.01 3.57
CA GLY A 231 -20.10 7.73 2.53
C GLY A 231 -18.96 6.87 1.95
N VAL A 232 -17.89 6.71 2.73
CA VAL A 232 -16.70 5.96 2.29
C VAL A 232 -17.02 4.49 2.00
N GLY A 233 -17.96 3.89 2.76
CA GLY A 233 -18.44 2.54 2.53
C GLY A 233 -19.05 2.35 1.14
N GLN A 234 -19.79 3.32 0.62
CA GLN A 234 -20.31 3.25 -0.76
C GLN A 234 -19.18 3.22 -1.79
N LEU A 235 -18.09 3.96 -1.57
CA LEU A 235 -16.91 3.89 -2.46
C LEU A 235 -16.27 2.49 -2.43
N VAL A 236 -16.23 1.84 -1.26
CA VAL A 236 -15.77 0.45 -1.15
C VAL A 236 -16.66 -0.48 -1.95
N GLU A 237 -17.98 -0.41 -1.79
CA GLU A 237 -18.93 -1.23 -2.52
C GLU A 237 -18.88 -1.02 -4.04
N MET A 238 -18.75 0.23 -4.49
CA MET A 238 -18.54 0.57 -5.91
C MET A 238 -17.27 -0.08 -6.44
N GLY A 239 -16.16 0.00 -5.67
CA GLY A 239 -14.90 -0.61 -6.03
C GLY A 239 -14.96 -2.13 -6.13
N VAL A 240 -15.64 -2.79 -5.19
CA VAL A 240 -15.87 -4.24 -5.19
C VAL A 240 -16.68 -4.65 -6.41
N LYS A 241 -17.84 -4.01 -6.63
CA LYS A 241 -18.73 -4.28 -7.76
C LYS A 241 -18.02 -4.06 -9.09
N GLY A 242 -17.38 -2.90 -9.26
CA GLY A 242 -16.65 -2.55 -10.48
C GLY A 242 -15.52 -3.54 -10.78
N GLY A 243 -14.69 -3.85 -9.78
CA GLY A 243 -13.61 -4.82 -9.94
C GLY A 243 -14.10 -6.20 -10.38
N ARG A 244 -15.16 -6.70 -9.75
CA ARG A 244 -15.73 -8.02 -10.05
C ARG A 244 -16.55 -8.07 -11.33
N THR A 245 -17.03 -6.94 -11.84
CA THR A 245 -17.62 -6.87 -13.18
C THR A 245 -16.59 -7.25 -14.25
N THR A 246 -15.35 -6.81 -14.10
CA THR A 246 -14.25 -7.15 -15.03
C THR A 246 -13.66 -8.53 -14.73
N LYS A 247 -13.44 -8.85 -13.46
CA LYS A 247 -12.85 -10.14 -13.01
C LYS A 247 -13.66 -10.74 -11.89
N LYS A 248 -14.60 -11.65 -12.20
CA LYS A 248 -15.51 -12.27 -11.21
C LYS A 248 -14.84 -12.81 -9.95
N LYS A 249 -13.61 -13.34 -10.05
CA LYS A 249 -12.84 -13.91 -8.94
C LYS A 249 -11.71 -12.97 -8.48
N LEU A 250 -11.82 -11.67 -8.73
CA LEU A 250 -10.84 -10.73 -8.26
C LEU A 250 -10.71 -10.82 -6.74
N LYS A 251 -9.48 -11.09 -6.27
CA LYS A 251 -9.16 -11.06 -4.85
C LYS A 251 -9.21 -9.61 -4.37
N ILE A 252 -10.00 -9.33 -3.34
CA ILE A 252 -10.19 -7.99 -2.80
C ILE A 252 -10.05 -8.03 -1.29
N GLY A 253 -9.27 -7.13 -0.73
CA GLY A 253 -9.10 -6.97 0.70
C GLY A 253 -8.98 -5.53 1.14
N ILE A 254 -8.56 -5.35 2.38
CA ILE A 254 -8.35 -4.04 3.00
C ILE A 254 -7.03 -4.02 3.76
N CYS A 255 -6.37 -2.87 3.79
CA CYS A 255 -5.12 -2.64 4.51
C CYS A 255 -5.08 -1.30 5.28
N GLY A 256 -6.22 -0.65 5.50
CA GLY A 256 -6.32 0.53 6.36
C GLY A 256 -6.49 0.19 7.85
N GLU A 257 -6.47 1.23 8.71
CA GLU A 257 -6.68 1.08 10.15
C GLU A 257 -8.03 0.44 10.50
N HIS A 258 -9.04 0.67 9.67
CA HIS A 258 -10.38 0.10 9.81
C HIS A 258 -10.43 -1.45 9.77
N GLY A 259 -9.36 -2.09 9.27
CA GLY A 259 -9.23 -3.56 9.32
C GLY A 259 -9.11 -4.15 10.73
N GLY A 260 -8.91 -3.29 11.73
CA GLY A 260 -8.88 -3.68 13.14
C GLY A 260 -10.12 -3.25 13.95
N ASP A 261 -11.05 -2.51 13.35
CA ASP A 261 -12.30 -2.08 13.97
C ASP A 261 -13.42 -3.10 13.74
N PRO A 262 -14.12 -3.59 14.80
CA PRO A 262 -15.11 -4.65 14.68
C PRO A 262 -16.25 -4.37 13.70
N ASP A 263 -16.82 -3.17 13.75
CA ASP A 263 -17.97 -2.82 12.90
C ASP A 263 -17.57 -2.64 11.44
N SER A 264 -16.40 -2.06 11.22
CA SER A 264 -15.79 -1.96 9.89
C SER A 264 -15.48 -3.35 9.32
N VAL A 265 -14.94 -4.27 10.12
CA VAL A 265 -14.65 -5.65 9.71
C VAL A 265 -15.93 -6.39 9.32
N LYS A 266 -17.03 -6.22 10.06
CA LYS A 266 -18.34 -6.78 9.70
C LYS A 266 -18.87 -6.18 8.39
N PHE A 267 -18.69 -4.88 8.18
CA PHE A 267 -19.04 -4.22 6.92
C PHE A 267 -18.24 -4.82 5.75
N PHE A 268 -16.93 -4.97 5.88
CA PHE A 268 -16.10 -5.58 4.83
C PHE A 268 -16.49 -7.02 4.52
N HIS A 269 -16.90 -7.79 5.53
CA HIS A 269 -17.45 -9.13 5.31
C HIS A 269 -18.73 -9.08 4.46
N ARG A 270 -19.70 -8.23 4.82
CA ARG A 270 -20.96 -8.07 4.05
C ARG A 270 -20.72 -7.56 2.64
N SER A 271 -19.74 -6.67 2.44
CA SER A 271 -19.31 -6.19 1.12
C SER A 271 -18.56 -7.27 0.30
N GLY A 272 -18.31 -8.45 0.89
CA GLY A 272 -17.74 -9.60 0.22
C GLY A 272 -16.23 -9.54 0.00
N LEU A 273 -15.47 -8.84 0.86
CA LEU A 273 -14.01 -8.85 0.79
C LEU A 273 -13.46 -10.24 1.15
N ASN A 274 -12.31 -10.59 0.58
CA ASN A 274 -11.66 -11.88 0.78
C ASN A 274 -10.74 -11.91 2.00
N TYR A 275 -10.23 -10.78 2.42
CA TYR A 275 -9.35 -10.66 3.59
C TYR A 275 -9.37 -9.26 4.20
N VAL A 276 -9.05 -9.19 5.47
CA VAL A 276 -8.70 -7.94 6.16
C VAL A 276 -7.25 -8.01 6.65
N SER A 277 -6.55 -6.89 6.60
CA SER A 277 -5.23 -6.72 7.17
C SER A 277 -5.33 -5.76 8.36
N CYS A 278 -4.73 -6.11 9.48
CA CYS A 278 -4.72 -5.28 10.68
C CYS A 278 -3.40 -5.48 11.44
N SER A 279 -3.14 -4.63 12.44
CA SER A 279 -1.99 -4.83 13.31
C SER A 279 -2.08 -6.17 14.05
N PRO A 280 -0.96 -6.81 14.42
CA PRO A 280 -0.95 -8.11 15.09
C PRO A 280 -1.82 -8.15 16.36
N PHE A 281 -1.85 -7.06 17.13
CA PHE A 281 -2.65 -6.95 18.34
C PHE A 281 -4.17 -6.93 18.09
N ARG A 282 -4.60 -6.55 16.89
CA ARG A 282 -6.01 -6.50 16.48
C ARG A 282 -6.51 -7.79 15.84
N ILE A 283 -5.64 -8.77 15.55
CA ILE A 283 -6.02 -10.04 14.91
C ILE A 283 -7.11 -10.80 15.69
N PRO A 284 -7.04 -10.96 17.04
CA PRO A 284 -8.09 -11.65 17.78
C PRO A 284 -9.46 -10.96 17.64
N VAL A 285 -9.47 -9.63 17.73
CA VAL A 285 -10.68 -8.80 17.59
C VAL A 285 -11.27 -8.93 16.19
N ALA A 286 -10.46 -8.79 15.15
CA ALA A 286 -10.91 -8.93 13.77
C ALA A 286 -11.47 -10.33 13.47
N ARG A 287 -10.83 -11.40 13.99
CA ARG A 287 -11.34 -12.77 13.85
C ARG A 287 -12.67 -12.96 14.53
N LEU A 288 -12.86 -12.41 15.74
CA LEU A 288 -14.13 -12.47 16.45
C LEU A 288 -15.22 -11.74 15.70
N ALA A 289 -14.96 -10.53 15.22
CA ALA A 289 -15.89 -9.75 14.42
C ALA A 289 -16.32 -10.48 13.13
N LEU A 290 -15.37 -11.12 12.43
CA LEU A 290 -15.66 -11.93 11.24
C LEU A 290 -16.52 -13.15 11.58
N ALA A 291 -16.24 -13.83 12.69
CA ALA A 291 -17.05 -14.97 13.14
C ALA A 291 -18.48 -14.53 13.48
N GLN A 292 -18.66 -13.41 14.18
CA GLN A 292 -19.97 -12.84 14.46
C GLN A 292 -20.73 -12.49 13.17
N ALA A 293 -20.09 -11.81 12.22
CA ALA A 293 -20.70 -11.47 10.93
C ALA A 293 -21.16 -12.73 10.16
N ALA A 294 -20.36 -13.78 10.15
CA ALA A 294 -20.68 -15.03 9.50
C ALA A 294 -21.85 -15.79 10.19
N LEU A 295 -22.01 -15.66 11.49
CA LEU A 295 -23.14 -16.20 12.23
C LEU A 295 -24.41 -15.38 11.99
N GLU A 296 -24.30 -14.06 12.01
CA GLU A 296 -25.40 -13.14 11.69
C GLU A 296 -25.95 -13.42 10.28
N GLU A 297 -25.09 -13.66 9.29
CA GLU A 297 -25.48 -14.01 7.92
C GLU A 297 -26.23 -15.36 7.86
N LYS A 298 -25.91 -16.31 8.73
CA LYS A 298 -26.60 -17.61 8.83
C LYS A 298 -27.88 -17.56 9.65
N GLY A 299 -28.32 -16.41 10.11
CA GLY A 299 -29.52 -16.24 10.91
C GLY A 299 -29.39 -16.73 12.37
N MET A 300 -28.16 -16.94 12.85
CA MET A 300 -27.91 -17.30 14.25
C MET A 300 -27.86 -16.02 15.09
N ALA A 301 -28.88 -15.78 15.91
CA ALA A 301 -28.92 -14.63 16.82
C ALA A 301 -27.85 -14.74 17.91
N ARG A 302 -27.41 -13.58 18.46
CA ARG A 302 -26.52 -13.52 19.62
C ARG A 302 -27.20 -14.21 20.81
N GLY A 303 -26.69 -15.37 21.21
CA GLY A 303 -27.17 -16.12 22.40
C GLY A 303 -27.77 -17.49 22.12
N GLU A 304 -27.96 -17.89 20.86
CA GLU A 304 -28.47 -19.24 20.51
C GLU A 304 -27.35 -20.25 20.19
N VAL A 305 -26.22 -20.13 20.86
CA VAL A 305 -25.20 -21.18 20.82
C VAL A 305 -25.48 -22.10 22.02
N SER A 306 -26.25 -23.17 21.74
CA SER A 306 -26.42 -24.29 22.65
C SER A 306 -25.17 -25.16 22.73
#